data_9bdfecc74f32080cb1356628906a9e0e
#
_entry.id   9bdfecc74f32080cb1356628906a9e0e
#
_cell.length_a   1.000
_cell.length_b   1.000
_cell.length_c   1.000
_cell.angle_alpha   90.00
_cell.angle_beta   90.00
_cell.angle_gamma   90.00
#
_symmetry.space_group_name_H-M   'P 1'
#
loop_
_entity.id
_entity.type
_entity.pdbx_description
1 polymer ?
#
loop_
_entity_poly.entity_id
_entity_poly.type
_entity_poly.pdbx_seq_one_letter_code
_entity_poly.pdbx_strand_id
1 'polypeptide(L)'
;METRREVDPLLSFEALQARVSDYASEQDAALGLISPVFADLSGLPPLLIQAGSHEVLLDDAVRLARQAATADVEVTLEIIPRVPHVFQAYHPILDEAVSALDRAGLLLSACLAPPLSLSTGASR
;
A
#
# COMPACT_ATOMS: atom_id res chain seq x y z
N MET A 1 5.93 -10.65 -9.18
CA MET A 1 5.03 -11.82 -9.02
C MET A 1 5.73 -13.19 -9.20
N GLU A 2 6.47 -13.43 -10.28
CA GLU A 2 7.03 -14.76 -10.54
C GLU A 2 8.00 -15.29 -9.48
N THR A 3 8.78 -14.42 -8.85
CA THR A 3 9.83 -14.79 -7.88
C THR A 3 9.29 -15.25 -6.51
N ARG A 4 7.98 -15.12 -6.24
CA ARG A 4 7.36 -15.39 -4.93
C ARG A 4 6.22 -16.40 -4.97
N ARG A 5 6.11 -17.18 -6.05
CA ARG A 5 5.01 -18.15 -6.23
C ARG A 5 4.91 -19.22 -5.14
N GLU A 6 6.03 -19.59 -4.53
CA GLU A 6 6.10 -20.70 -3.58
C GLU A 6 6.07 -20.29 -2.10
N VAL A 7 6.12 -18.99 -1.82
CA VAL A 7 6.24 -18.50 -0.44
C VAL A 7 4.96 -17.87 0.11
N ASP A 8 3.98 -17.55 -0.75
CA ASP A 8 2.69 -17.02 -0.31
C ASP A 8 1.74 -18.16 0.06
N PRO A 9 1.32 -18.27 1.35
CA PRO A 9 0.43 -19.33 1.78
C PRO A 9 -1.05 -19.08 1.45
N LEU A 10 -1.41 -17.87 0.99
CA LEU A 10 -2.79 -17.43 0.79
C LEU A 10 -3.14 -17.22 -0.68
N LEU A 11 -2.21 -16.65 -1.45
CA LEU A 11 -2.45 -16.27 -2.82
C LEU A 11 -1.53 -17.05 -3.76
N SER A 12 -2.12 -17.62 -4.81
CA SER A 12 -1.34 -18.14 -5.93
C SER A 12 -1.40 -17.19 -7.13
N PHE A 13 -0.34 -17.21 -7.93
CA PHE A 13 -0.28 -16.42 -9.16
C PHE A 13 -1.43 -16.78 -10.12
N GLU A 14 -1.76 -18.06 -10.21
CA GLU A 14 -2.82 -18.58 -11.09
C GLU A 14 -4.21 -18.07 -10.65
N ALA A 15 -4.47 -18.06 -9.33
CA ALA A 15 -5.71 -17.53 -8.77
C ALA A 15 -5.85 -16.02 -9.01
N LEU A 16 -4.76 -15.26 -8.86
CA LEU A 16 -4.75 -13.83 -9.15
C LEU A 16 -4.96 -13.55 -10.64
N GLN A 17 -4.30 -14.33 -11.52
CA GLN A 17 -4.44 -14.16 -12.96
C GLN A 17 -5.88 -14.41 -13.42
N ALA A 18 -6.56 -15.41 -12.86
CA ALA A 18 -7.98 -15.62 -13.12
C ALA A 18 -8.83 -14.41 -12.69
N ARG A 19 -8.53 -13.81 -11.53
CA ARG A 19 -9.25 -12.60 -11.05
C ARG A 19 -8.99 -11.37 -11.91
N VAL A 20 -7.78 -11.22 -12.45
CA VAL A 20 -7.48 -10.12 -13.42
C VAL A 20 -8.43 -10.19 -14.61
N SER A 21 -8.65 -11.38 -15.16
CA SER A 21 -9.59 -11.58 -16.28
C SER A 21 -11.02 -11.20 -15.91
N ASP A 22 -11.46 -11.53 -14.69
CA ASP A 22 -12.79 -11.19 -14.21
C ASP A 22 -12.94 -9.66 -13.97
N TYR A 23 -11.89 -9.00 -13.48
CA TYR A 23 -11.91 -7.58 -13.12
C TYR A 23 -11.73 -6.67 -14.33
N ALA A 24 -10.71 -6.94 -15.15
CA ALA A 24 -10.38 -6.12 -16.31
C ALA A 24 -11.22 -6.46 -17.54
N SER A 25 -11.78 -7.69 -17.60
CA SER A 25 -12.56 -8.20 -18.72
C SER A 25 -11.84 -7.96 -20.06
N GLU A 26 -12.40 -7.18 -20.98
CA GLU A 26 -11.81 -6.81 -22.26
C GLU A 26 -10.97 -5.54 -22.20
N GLN A 27 -10.86 -4.91 -21.03
CA GLN A 27 -10.07 -3.69 -20.83
C GLN A 27 -8.57 -4.00 -20.81
N ASP A 28 -7.77 -3.03 -21.21
CA ASP A 28 -6.32 -3.11 -21.05
C ASP A 28 -5.95 -3.09 -19.57
N ALA A 29 -5.39 -4.18 -19.06
CA ALA A 29 -4.95 -4.30 -17.68
C ALA A 29 -3.87 -3.27 -17.30
N ALA A 30 -3.23 -2.62 -18.25
CA ALA A 30 -2.25 -1.56 -18.03
C ALA A 30 -2.89 -0.16 -17.89
N LEU A 31 -4.21 -0.03 -18.01
CA LEU A 31 -4.87 1.24 -17.71
C LEU A 31 -4.66 1.62 -16.24
N GLY A 32 -4.27 2.86 -15.98
CA GLY A 32 -3.96 3.35 -14.63
C GLY A 32 -5.12 3.22 -13.64
N LEU A 33 -6.37 3.29 -14.11
CA LEU A 33 -7.57 3.05 -13.28
C LEU A 33 -7.79 1.58 -12.91
N ILE A 34 -7.19 0.65 -13.65
CA ILE A 34 -7.24 -0.80 -13.40
C ILE A 34 -6.02 -1.23 -12.60
N SER A 35 -4.85 -0.73 -12.97
CA SER A 35 -3.57 -1.05 -12.33
C SER A 35 -2.84 0.24 -11.91
N PRO A 36 -2.98 0.68 -10.67
CA PRO A 36 -2.41 1.95 -10.18
C PRO A 36 -0.89 2.08 -10.38
N VAL A 37 -0.18 0.98 -10.51
CA VAL A 37 1.26 0.98 -10.82
C VAL A 37 1.60 1.60 -12.19
N PHE A 38 0.61 1.78 -13.07
CA PHE A 38 0.74 2.45 -14.36
C PHE A 38 0.04 3.82 -14.40
N ALA A 39 -0.58 4.25 -13.30
CA ALA A 39 -1.27 5.52 -13.21
C ALA A 39 -0.31 6.70 -13.05
N ASP A 40 -0.77 7.90 -13.42
CA ASP A 40 -0.19 9.14 -12.91
C ASP A 40 -0.62 9.32 -11.45
N LEU A 41 0.33 9.29 -10.54
CA LEU A 41 0.11 9.43 -9.10
C LEU A 41 0.33 10.86 -8.60
N SER A 42 0.62 11.81 -9.49
CA SER A 42 0.87 13.20 -9.13
C SER A 42 -0.29 13.81 -8.34
N GLY A 43 0.01 14.50 -7.26
CA GLY A 43 -0.98 15.18 -6.42
C GLY A 43 -1.74 14.26 -5.46
N LEU A 44 -1.39 12.99 -5.34
CA LEU A 44 -1.92 12.15 -4.28
C LEU A 44 -1.42 12.61 -2.90
N PRO A 45 -2.22 12.41 -1.85
CA PRO A 45 -1.76 12.64 -0.48
C PRO A 45 -0.65 11.66 -0.11
N PRO A 46 0.02 11.86 1.05
CA PRO A 46 1.00 10.89 1.56
C PRO A 46 0.48 9.46 1.57
N LEU A 47 1.31 8.54 1.09
CA LEU A 47 0.97 7.12 0.98
C LEU A 47 1.74 6.29 2.01
N LEU A 48 1.03 5.38 2.67
CA LEU A 48 1.61 4.27 3.41
C LEU A 48 1.29 2.97 2.68
N ILE A 49 2.34 2.26 2.28
CA ILE A 49 2.25 0.96 1.62
C ILE A 49 2.84 -0.07 2.56
N GLN A 50 2.05 -1.06 2.98
CA GLN A 50 2.49 -2.14 3.86
C GLN A 50 2.37 -3.46 3.13
N ALA A 51 3.45 -4.22 3.07
CA ALA A 51 3.49 -5.53 2.40
C ALA A 51 4.22 -6.56 3.26
N GLY A 52 3.81 -7.81 3.15
CA GLY A 52 4.54 -8.95 3.71
C GLY A 52 5.69 -9.38 2.82
N SER A 53 6.77 -9.90 3.40
CA SER A 53 7.83 -10.46 2.57
C SER A 53 7.46 -11.83 1.96
N HIS A 54 6.42 -12.48 2.47
CA HIS A 54 5.92 -13.77 1.99
C HIS A 54 4.59 -13.61 1.22
N GLU A 55 4.56 -12.69 0.26
CA GLU A 55 3.41 -12.50 -0.61
C GLU A 55 3.82 -12.34 -2.08
N VAL A 56 2.94 -12.74 -3.00
CA VAL A 56 3.16 -12.63 -4.45
C VAL A 56 3.11 -11.19 -4.97
N LEU A 57 2.48 -10.27 -4.23
CA LEU A 57 2.31 -8.86 -4.60
C LEU A 57 3.44 -7.95 -4.10
N LEU A 58 4.47 -8.50 -3.43
CA LEU A 58 5.59 -7.70 -2.91
C LEU A 58 6.25 -6.82 -3.99
N ASP A 59 6.50 -7.39 -5.17
CA ASP A 59 7.13 -6.64 -6.27
C ASP A 59 6.25 -5.48 -6.75
N ASP A 60 4.92 -5.65 -6.75
CA ASP A 60 3.98 -4.61 -7.14
C ASP A 60 3.90 -3.51 -6.08
N ALA A 61 3.97 -3.84 -4.79
CA ALA A 61 4.07 -2.86 -3.71
C ALA A 61 5.33 -1.98 -3.84
N VAL A 62 6.48 -2.61 -4.14
CA VAL A 62 7.75 -1.89 -4.37
C VAL A 62 7.67 -0.99 -5.62
N ARG A 63 7.07 -1.49 -6.70
CA ARG A 63 6.89 -0.71 -7.95
C ARG A 63 5.97 0.48 -7.73
N LEU A 64 4.87 0.30 -6.98
CA LEU A 64 3.93 1.37 -6.66
C LEU A 64 4.61 2.45 -5.81
N ALA A 65 5.38 2.06 -4.79
CA ALA A 65 6.13 3.00 -3.97
C ALA A 65 7.13 3.81 -4.79
N ARG A 66 7.85 3.17 -5.71
CA ARG A 66 8.75 3.84 -6.63
C ARG A 66 8.02 4.82 -7.54
N GLN A 67 6.86 4.42 -8.09
CA GLN A 67 6.05 5.25 -8.97
C GLN A 67 5.57 6.52 -8.23
N ALA A 68 5.09 6.35 -6.99
CA ALA A 68 4.66 7.46 -6.14
C ALA A 68 5.82 8.44 -5.87
N ALA A 69 6.99 7.93 -5.50
CA ALA A 69 8.17 8.74 -5.26
C ALA A 69 8.64 9.49 -6.52
N THR A 70 8.52 8.88 -7.71
CA THR A 70 8.85 9.51 -8.98
C THR A 70 7.85 10.63 -9.35
N ALA A 71 6.63 10.56 -8.84
CA ALA A 71 5.58 11.58 -9.00
C ALA A 71 5.60 12.64 -7.87
N ASP A 72 6.69 12.76 -7.11
CA ASP A 72 6.86 13.68 -5.98
C ASP A 72 5.78 13.50 -4.87
N VAL A 73 5.23 12.29 -4.74
CA VAL A 73 4.31 11.93 -3.65
C VAL A 73 5.12 11.40 -2.47
N GLU A 74 4.85 11.93 -1.27
CA GLU A 74 5.41 11.40 -0.04
C GLU A 74 4.96 9.94 0.15
N VAL A 75 5.91 9.01 0.28
CA VAL A 75 5.60 7.58 0.39
C VAL A 75 6.43 6.91 1.46
N THR A 76 5.76 6.15 2.31
CA THR A 76 6.37 5.22 3.26
C THR A 76 6.07 3.80 2.80
N LEU A 77 7.11 3.01 2.51
CA LEU A 77 6.99 1.58 2.21
C LEU A 77 7.51 0.76 3.38
N GLU A 78 6.66 -0.08 3.94
CA GLU A 78 7.00 -1.02 5.01
C GLU A 78 6.90 -2.45 4.50
N ILE A 79 8.01 -3.17 4.50
CA ILE A 79 8.06 -4.60 4.18
C ILE A 79 8.28 -5.38 5.46
N ILE A 80 7.26 -6.12 5.89
CA ILE A 80 7.30 -6.88 7.12
C ILE A 80 7.81 -8.30 6.85
N PRO A 81 8.89 -8.73 7.53
CA PRO A 81 9.48 -10.03 7.28
C PRO A 81 8.55 -11.19 7.64
N ARG A 82 8.50 -12.20 6.77
CA ARG A 82 7.87 -13.51 7.03
C ARG A 82 6.36 -13.47 7.33
N VAL A 83 5.68 -12.40 6.98
CA VAL A 83 4.21 -12.35 7.06
C VAL A 83 3.60 -12.44 5.65
N PRO A 84 2.38 -13.02 5.52
CA PRO A 84 1.70 -13.20 4.25
C PRO A 84 0.96 -11.95 3.81
N HIS A 85 0.28 -12.04 2.67
CA HIS A 85 -0.64 -11.02 2.20
C HIS A 85 -1.74 -10.72 3.21
N VAL A 86 -2.09 -9.43 3.37
CA VAL A 86 -3.12 -8.94 4.32
C VAL A 86 -2.87 -9.43 5.75
N PHE A 87 -1.61 -9.52 6.17
CA PHE A 87 -1.25 -9.96 7.53
C PHE A 87 -1.94 -9.14 8.63
N GLN A 88 -2.35 -7.91 8.35
CA GLN A 88 -3.12 -7.05 9.27
C GLN A 88 -4.44 -7.69 9.71
N ALA A 89 -5.02 -8.60 8.90
CA ALA A 89 -6.24 -9.33 9.25
C ALA A 89 -6.06 -10.29 10.45
N TYR A 90 -4.81 -10.60 10.80
CA TYR A 90 -4.49 -11.43 11.95
C TYR A 90 -4.37 -10.64 13.28
N HIS A 91 -4.83 -9.40 13.31
CA HIS A 91 -4.99 -8.63 14.54
C HIS A 91 -6.08 -9.28 15.43
N PRO A 92 -5.89 -9.45 16.75
CA PRO A 92 -4.73 -9.07 17.58
C PRO A 92 -3.72 -10.22 17.81
N ILE A 93 -3.77 -11.30 17.02
CA ILE A 93 -2.99 -12.53 17.26
C ILE A 93 -1.51 -12.34 16.90
N LEU A 94 -1.25 -11.48 15.87
CA LEU A 94 0.08 -11.26 15.33
C LEU A 94 0.58 -9.86 15.72
N ASP A 95 1.70 -9.77 16.43
CA ASP A 95 2.27 -8.50 16.90
C ASP A 95 2.63 -7.56 15.73
N GLU A 96 3.09 -8.12 14.61
CA GLU A 96 3.36 -7.37 13.39
C GLU A 96 2.10 -6.72 12.83
N ALA A 97 0.94 -7.38 12.92
CA ALA A 97 -0.35 -6.84 12.50
C ALA A 97 -0.78 -5.68 13.39
N VAL A 98 -0.66 -5.84 14.71
CA VAL A 98 -0.95 -4.76 15.69
C VAL A 98 -0.10 -3.53 15.37
N SER A 99 1.23 -3.73 15.29
CA SER A 99 2.17 -2.64 15.02
C SER A 99 1.93 -1.95 13.68
N ALA A 100 1.56 -2.69 12.63
CA ALA A 100 1.27 -2.13 11.32
C ALA A 100 -0.01 -1.27 11.34
N LEU A 101 -1.06 -1.73 12.00
CA LEU A 101 -2.31 -0.98 12.16
C LEU A 101 -2.12 0.27 12.99
N ASP A 102 -1.32 0.23 14.06
CA ASP A 102 -1.00 1.40 14.88
C ASP A 102 -0.29 2.48 14.04
N ARG A 103 0.69 2.11 13.22
CA ARG A 103 1.37 3.06 12.31
C ARG A 103 0.42 3.65 11.27
N ALA A 104 -0.46 2.83 10.70
CA ALA A 104 -1.49 3.32 9.78
C ALA A 104 -2.42 4.32 10.46
N GLY A 105 -2.85 4.03 11.69
CA GLY A 105 -3.67 4.92 12.49
C GLY A 105 -2.99 6.26 12.81
N LEU A 106 -1.68 6.22 13.12
CA LEU A 106 -0.90 7.44 13.35
C LEU A 106 -0.81 8.31 12.10
N LEU A 107 -0.53 7.73 10.93
CA LEU A 107 -0.49 8.46 9.66
C LEU A 107 -1.84 9.12 9.37
N LEU A 108 -2.93 8.35 9.45
CA LEU A 108 -4.28 8.85 9.20
C LEU A 108 -4.64 9.99 10.15
N SER A 109 -4.30 9.85 11.44
CA SER A 109 -4.54 10.89 12.44
C SER A 109 -3.77 12.18 12.11
N ALA A 110 -2.53 12.05 11.65
CA ALA A 110 -1.72 13.21 11.27
C ALA A 110 -2.26 13.90 10.00
N CYS A 111 -2.69 13.12 9.00
CA CYS A 111 -3.23 13.66 7.76
C CYS A 111 -4.62 14.30 7.91
N LEU A 112 -5.42 13.81 8.86
CA LEU A 112 -6.78 14.28 9.11
C LEU A 112 -6.85 15.35 10.22
N ALA A 113 -5.76 15.63 10.92
CA ALA A 113 -5.71 16.69 11.93
C ALA A 113 -5.96 18.05 11.27
N PRO A 114 -6.81 18.91 11.84
CA PRO A 114 -6.99 20.27 11.33
C PRO A 114 -5.65 21.02 11.41
N PRO A 115 -5.35 21.90 10.43
CA PRO A 115 -4.13 22.68 10.46
C PRO A 115 -4.08 23.47 11.76
N LEU A 116 -2.92 23.43 12.46
CA LEU A 116 -2.69 24.25 13.65
C LEU A 116 -2.96 25.72 13.30
N SER A 117 -4.00 26.29 13.88
CA SER A 117 -4.23 27.74 13.80
C SER A 117 -3.08 28.43 14.53
N LEU A 118 -2.12 28.97 13.78
CA LEU A 118 -1.17 29.93 14.35
C LEU A 118 -1.99 31.13 14.80
N SER A 119 -2.30 31.19 16.09
CA SER A 119 -2.81 32.42 16.70
C SER A 119 -1.69 33.46 16.60
N THR A 120 -1.78 34.34 15.63
CA THR A 120 -1.01 35.57 15.59
C THR A 120 -1.43 36.38 16.82
N GLY A 121 -0.70 36.20 17.90
CA GLY A 121 -0.75 37.08 19.05
C GLY A 121 -0.26 38.45 18.63
N ALA A 122 -1.18 39.30 18.18
CA ALA A 122 -0.92 40.72 18.07
C ALA A 122 -0.78 41.27 19.48
N SER A 123 0.47 41.42 19.93
CA SER A 123 0.81 42.20 21.09
C SER A 123 0.63 43.67 20.77
N ARG A 124 -0.26 44.30 21.46
CA ARG A 124 -0.35 45.79 21.51
C ARG A 124 0.63 46.29 22.55
#